data_336d17a96f8a9a0da6175f53efb476c2
#
_entry.id   336d17a96f8a9a0da6175f53efb476c2
#
_cell.length_a   1.000
_cell.length_b   1.000
_cell.length_c   1.000
_cell.angle_alpha   90.00
_cell.angle_beta   90.00
_cell.angle_gamma   90.00
#
_symmetry.space_group_name_H-M   'P 1'
#
loop_
_entity.id
_entity.type
_entity.pdbx_description
1 polymer ?
#
loop_
_entity_poly.entity_id
_entity_poly.type
_entity_poly.pdbx_seq_one_letter_code
_entity_poly.pdbx_strand_id
1 'polypeptide(L)'
;MQGAGHRVAITGYGVVAPCGIGKGSFWQGLLGPGITGVRSTELADWDPSPYFDSPKDARRSDRCEQFALAAADEALRQSGTLPYEPASIGTIFGTGIGGLRTLEEQVIVRVEKGERRVSPFLVPMMMSNA
;
A
#
# COMPACT_ATOMS: atom_id res chain seq x y z
N MET A 1 -8.76 -35.46 20.16
CA MET A 1 -9.30 -35.19 18.83
C MET A 1 -8.41 -34.11 18.17
N GLN A 2 -7.52 -34.50 17.26
CA GLN A 2 -6.76 -33.56 16.45
C GLN A 2 -7.75 -32.95 15.46
N GLY A 3 -8.04 -31.65 15.63
CA GLY A 3 -8.85 -30.92 14.67
C GLY A 3 -8.13 -30.96 13.33
N ALA A 4 -8.81 -31.44 12.30
CA ALA A 4 -8.32 -31.35 10.93
C ALA A 4 -8.15 -29.87 10.60
N GLY A 5 -6.90 -29.37 10.66
CA GLY A 5 -6.59 -27.99 10.32
C GLY A 5 -7.01 -27.70 8.88
N HIS A 6 -7.62 -26.55 8.65
CA HIS A 6 -7.96 -26.13 7.30
C HIS A 6 -6.66 -25.94 6.50
N ARG A 7 -6.64 -26.49 5.28
CA ARG A 7 -5.54 -26.25 4.34
C ARG A 7 -5.73 -24.88 3.73
N VAL A 8 -4.68 -24.05 3.81
CA VAL A 8 -4.65 -22.71 3.21
C VAL A 8 -3.66 -22.72 2.07
N ALA A 9 -4.02 -22.14 0.94
CA ALA A 9 -3.16 -21.96 -0.22
C ALA A 9 -2.95 -20.47 -0.48
N ILE A 10 -1.70 -20.08 -0.74
CA ILE A 10 -1.37 -18.76 -1.26
C ILE A 10 -1.48 -18.83 -2.78
N THR A 11 -2.44 -18.12 -3.35
CA THR A 11 -2.73 -18.15 -4.79
C THR A 11 -2.11 -16.98 -5.56
N GLY A 12 -1.74 -15.91 -4.85
CA GLY A 12 -1.09 -14.75 -5.44
C GLY A 12 -0.37 -13.91 -4.38
N TYR A 13 0.62 -13.16 -4.81
CA TYR A 13 1.30 -12.17 -4.01
C TYR A 13 1.71 -10.98 -4.86
N GLY A 14 1.79 -9.80 -4.27
CA GLY A 14 2.27 -8.59 -4.91
C GLY A 14 3.27 -7.89 -4.01
N VAL A 15 4.17 -7.13 -4.61
CA VAL A 15 5.28 -6.48 -3.91
C VAL A 15 5.47 -5.05 -4.38
N VAL A 16 5.57 -4.15 -3.42
CA VAL A 16 6.04 -2.78 -3.63
C VAL A 16 7.19 -2.52 -2.65
N ALA A 17 8.39 -2.39 -3.19
CA ALA A 17 9.60 -2.21 -2.38
C ALA A 17 10.61 -1.31 -3.11
N PRO A 18 11.54 -0.66 -2.38
CA PRO A 18 12.57 0.18 -2.99
C PRO A 18 13.46 -0.55 -3.99
N CYS A 19 13.66 -1.85 -3.83
CA CYS A 19 14.46 -2.68 -4.74
C CYS A 19 13.67 -3.17 -5.97
N GLY A 20 12.36 -2.89 -6.05
CA GLY A 20 11.54 -3.23 -7.21
C GLY A 20 10.04 -3.22 -6.92
N ILE A 21 9.27 -2.79 -7.90
CA ILE A 21 7.81 -2.84 -7.91
C ILE A 21 7.38 -4.03 -8.78
N GLY A 22 6.51 -4.86 -8.23
CA GLY A 22 6.13 -6.13 -8.83
C GLY A 22 7.17 -7.24 -8.60
N LYS A 23 6.70 -8.48 -8.58
CA LYS A 23 7.48 -9.67 -8.20
C LYS A 23 8.76 -9.86 -9.01
N GLY A 24 8.72 -9.58 -10.31
CA GLY A 24 9.88 -9.77 -11.20
C GLY A 24 10.99 -8.78 -10.89
N SER A 25 10.69 -7.49 -10.85
CA SER A 25 11.65 -6.42 -10.52
C SER A 25 12.18 -6.55 -9.10
N PHE A 26 11.29 -6.88 -8.15
CA PHE A 26 11.68 -7.13 -6.77
C PHE A 26 12.70 -8.28 -6.65
N TRP A 27 12.43 -9.40 -7.34
CA TRP A 27 13.35 -10.55 -7.33
C TRP A 27 14.71 -10.19 -7.90
N GLN A 28 14.76 -9.49 -9.04
CA GLN A 28 16.01 -9.01 -9.63
C GLN A 28 16.74 -8.03 -8.70
N GLY A 29 16.01 -7.14 -8.05
CA GLY A 29 16.56 -6.22 -7.06
C GLY A 29 17.18 -6.93 -5.85
N LEU A 30 16.58 -8.03 -5.38
CA LEU A 30 17.12 -8.85 -4.30
C LEU A 30 18.40 -9.59 -4.70
N LEU A 31 18.50 -10.02 -5.95
CA LEU A 31 19.71 -10.69 -6.49
C LEU A 31 20.83 -9.71 -6.84
N GLY A 32 20.52 -8.43 -6.91
CA GLY A 32 21.48 -7.36 -7.20
C GLY A 32 22.36 -6.99 -6.00
N PRO A 33 23.15 -5.93 -6.13
CA PRO A 33 24.06 -5.46 -5.07
C PRO A 33 23.36 -4.99 -3.80
N GLY A 34 22.04 -4.94 -3.82
CA GLY A 34 21.21 -4.43 -2.72
C GLY A 34 21.24 -2.89 -2.61
N ILE A 35 20.41 -2.38 -1.72
CA ILE A 35 20.39 -0.96 -1.37
C ILE A 35 21.20 -0.80 -0.09
N THR A 36 22.44 -0.31 -0.23
CA THR A 36 23.36 -0.14 0.90
C THR A 36 23.76 1.33 1.07
N GLY A 37 24.01 1.74 2.29
CA GLY A 37 24.53 3.07 2.60
C GLY A 37 23.55 4.21 2.50
N VAL A 38 22.27 3.97 2.22
CA VAL A 38 21.21 4.98 2.19
C VAL A 38 20.45 5.01 3.53
N ARG A 39 20.15 6.21 4.01
CA ARG A 39 19.35 6.40 5.23
C ARG A 39 17.85 6.26 4.98
N SER A 40 17.44 6.49 3.74
CA SER A 40 16.05 6.42 3.31
C SER A 40 15.96 5.57 2.05
N THR A 41 15.00 4.67 2.02
CA THR A 41 14.70 3.77 0.90
C THR A 41 13.35 4.14 0.31
N GLU A 42 13.12 5.41 0.06
CA GLU A 42 11.88 5.90 -0.54
C GLU A 42 11.76 5.48 -2.01
N LEU A 43 10.54 5.23 -2.42
CA LEU A 43 10.17 5.10 -3.83
C LEU A 43 9.97 6.50 -4.41
N ALA A 44 11.06 7.12 -4.93
CA ALA A 44 11.03 8.49 -5.41
C ALA A 44 10.09 8.66 -6.62
N ASP A 45 10.12 7.72 -7.55
CA ASP A 45 9.38 7.77 -8.82
C ASP A 45 8.05 6.99 -8.76
N TRP A 46 7.41 6.97 -7.59
CA TRP A 46 6.14 6.27 -7.42
C TRP A 46 4.99 6.99 -8.12
N ASP A 47 4.33 6.29 -9.05
CA ASP A 47 3.09 6.72 -9.69
C ASP A 47 1.92 5.83 -9.24
N PRO A 48 0.97 6.35 -8.46
CA PRO A 48 -0.21 5.61 -8.04
C PRO A 48 -1.31 5.52 -9.11
N SER A 49 -1.23 6.31 -10.19
CA SER A 49 -2.30 6.46 -11.17
C SER A 49 -2.86 5.15 -11.73
N PRO A 50 -2.05 4.10 -11.99
CA PRO A 50 -2.56 2.85 -12.51
C PRO A 50 -3.50 2.07 -11.57
N TYR A 51 -3.53 2.42 -10.29
CA TYR A 51 -4.25 1.68 -9.26
C TYR A 51 -5.51 2.39 -8.75
N PHE A 52 -5.87 3.51 -9.36
CA PHE A 52 -7.02 4.33 -8.96
C PHE A 52 -7.88 4.67 -10.17
N ASP A 53 -9.20 4.67 -9.96
CA ASP A 53 -10.17 5.07 -10.99
C ASP A 53 -10.10 6.57 -11.31
N SER A 54 -9.63 7.37 -10.36
CA SER A 54 -9.44 8.80 -10.57
C SER A 54 -8.16 9.35 -9.93
N PRO A 55 -7.53 10.37 -10.57
CA PRO A 55 -6.39 11.07 -9.98
C PRO A 55 -6.71 11.79 -8.66
N LYS A 56 -8.00 12.06 -8.39
CA LYS A 56 -8.46 12.68 -7.15
C LYS A 56 -8.37 11.70 -5.99
N ASP A 57 -8.71 10.45 -6.21
CA ASP A 57 -8.68 9.42 -5.17
C ASP A 57 -7.22 9.06 -4.85
N ALA A 58 -6.37 8.94 -5.87
CA ALA A 58 -4.93 8.79 -5.66
C ALA A 58 -4.32 9.89 -4.77
N ARG A 59 -4.73 11.16 -4.98
CA ARG A 59 -4.26 12.29 -4.16
C ARG A 59 -4.86 12.34 -2.75
N ARG A 60 -5.93 11.60 -2.49
CA ARG A 60 -6.60 11.51 -1.19
C ARG A 60 -6.22 10.27 -0.40
N SER A 61 -5.32 9.47 -0.91
CA SER A 61 -4.79 8.28 -0.27
C SER A 61 -3.34 8.50 0.16
N ASP A 62 -2.99 8.09 1.37
CA ASP A 62 -1.59 8.05 1.80
C ASP A 62 -0.80 7.01 1.01
N ARG A 63 0.50 7.16 0.94
CA ARG A 63 1.39 6.24 0.25
C ARG A 63 1.26 4.79 0.74
N CYS A 64 0.99 4.59 2.03
CA CYS A 64 0.79 3.25 2.57
C CYS A 64 -0.43 2.55 1.94
N GLU A 65 -1.53 3.28 1.69
CA GLU A 65 -2.70 2.77 1.01
C GLU A 65 -2.43 2.51 -0.47
N GLN A 66 -1.74 3.45 -1.13
CA GLN A 66 -1.34 3.31 -2.53
C GLN A 66 -0.49 2.04 -2.75
N PHE A 67 0.47 1.78 -1.87
CA PHE A 67 1.31 0.57 -1.93
C PHE A 67 0.51 -0.70 -1.66
N ALA A 68 -0.42 -0.65 -0.71
CA ALA A 68 -1.29 -1.77 -0.40
C ALA A 68 -2.18 -2.14 -1.59
N LEU A 69 -2.78 -1.13 -2.25
CA LEU A 69 -3.60 -1.33 -3.46
C LEU A 69 -2.77 -1.92 -4.60
N ALA A 70 -1.57 -1.39 -4.85
CA ALA A 70 -0.70 -1.90 -5.91
C ALA A 70 -0.27 -3.35 -5.68
N ALA A 71 0.09 -3.70 -4.44
CA ALA A 71 0.44 -5.06 -4.08
C ALA A 71 -0.76 -6.00 -4.17
N ALA A 72 -1.95 -5.55 -3.74
CA ALA A 72 -3.19 -6.32 -3.84
C ALA A 72 -3.59 -6.57 -5.30
N ASP A 73 -3.51 -5.56 -6.17
CA ASP A 73 -3.80 -5.67 -7.59
C ASP A 73 -2.90 -6.74 -8.26
N GLU A 74 -1.59 -6.72 -8.00
CA GLU A 74 -0.68 -7.74 -8.52
C GLU A 74 -1.03 -9.14 -8.01
N ALA A 75 -1.34 -9.27 -6.71
CA ALA A 75 -1.74 -10.54 -6.10
C ALA A 75 -3.03 -11.09 -6.72
N LEU A 76 -4.04 -10.24 -6.92
CA LEU A 76 -5.31 -10.62 -7.54
C LEU A 76 -5.13 -11.02 -9.00
N ARG A 77 -4.35 -10.28 -9.77
CA ARG A 77 -4.04 -10.67 -11.16
C ARG A 77 -3.34 -12.02 -11.25
N GLN A 78 -2.45 -12.32 -10.30
CA GLN A 78 -1.76 -13.60 -10.25
C GLN A 78 -2.70 -14.74 -9.85
N SER A 79 -3.61 -14.53 -8.90
CA SER A 79 -4.57 -15.55 -8.47
C SER A 79 -5.59 -15.91 -9.54
N GLY A 80 -5.83 -15.01 -10.51
CA GLY A 80 -6.88 -15.17 -11.51
C GLY A 80 -8.28 -14.94 -10.93
N THR A 81 -9.28 -15.48 -11.62
CA THR A 81 -10.66 -15.34 -11.18
C THR A 81 -10.89 -16.09 -9.87
N LEU A 82 -11.37 -15.38 -8.86
CA LEU A 82 -11.74 -15.96 -7.58
C LEU A 82 -13.15 -16.56 -7.71
N PRO A 83 -13.32 -17.88 -7.44
CA PRO A 83 -14.60 -18.57 -7.58
C PRO A 83 -15.50 -18.39 -6.35
N TYR A 84 -15.44 -17.23 -5.72
CA TYR A 84 -16.15 -16.93 -4.48
C TYR A 84 -17.09 -15.75 -4.66
N GLU A 85 -18.23 -15.81 -3.96
CA GLU A 85 -19.10 -14.64 -3.85
C GLU A 85 -18.38 -13.49 -3.12
N PRO A 86 -18.55 -12.23 -3.56
CA PRO A 86 -17.86 -11.08 -2.95
C PRO A 86 -18.04 -10.99 -1.43
N ALA A 87 -19.20 -11.37 -0.90
CA ALA A 87 -19.48 -11.39 0.53
C ALA A 87 -18.64 -12.43 1.31
N SER A 88 -18.00 -13.37 0.62
CA SER A 88 -17.11 -14.39 1.19
C SER A 88 -15.64 -14.02 1.10
N ILE A 89 -15.32 -12.85 0.53
CA ILE A 89 -13.96 -12.36 0.35
C ILE A 89 -13.68 -11.30 1.41
N GLY A 90 -12.72 -11.56 2.28
CA GLY A 90 -12.25 -10.60 3.28
C GLY A 90 -10.95 -9.93 2.86
N THR A 91 -10.79 -8.66 3.26
CA THR A 91 -9.55 -7.90 3.07
C THR A 91 -8.96 -7.56 4.44
N ILE A 92 -7.69 -7.89 4.63
CA ILE A 92 -6.98 -7.60 5.88
C ILE A 92 -5.64 -6.95 5.52
N PHE A 93 -5.44 -5.70 5.93
CA PHE A 93 -4.18 -5.00 5.81
C PHE A 93 -3.60 -4.69 7.19
N GLY A 94 -2.34 -5.07 7.38
CA GLY A 94 -1.57 -4.72 8.56
C GLY A 94 -0.67 -3.51 8.27
N THR A 95 -0.72 -2.51 9.16
CA THR A 95 0.20 -1.37 9.14
C THR A 95 0.58 -0.99 10.56
N GLY A 96 1.79 -0.44 10.74
CA GLY A 96 2.22 0.01 12.08
C GLY A 96 1.53 1.28 12.53
N ILE A 97 1.34 2.26 11.64
CA ILE A 97 0.87 3.61 11.98
C ILE A 97 -0.15 4.16 10.99
N GLY A 98 -0.29 3.53 9.81
CA GLY A 98 -1.10 4.08 8.73
C GLY A 98 -0.38 5.23 8.01
N GLY A 99 -1.11 6.28 7.67
CA GLY A 99 -0.64 7.44 6.91
C GLY A 99 0.19 8.43 7.72
N LEU A 100 1.30 8.00 8.31
CA LEU A 100 2.18 8.87 9.10
C LEU A 100 2.70 10.06 8.29
N ARG A 101 3.04 9.84 7.02
CA ARG A 101 3.51 10.92 6.15
C ARG A 101 2.45 12.00 5.97
N THR A 102 1.21 11.60 5.71
CA THR A 102 0.08 12.54 5.61
C THR A 102 -0.08 13.35 6.90
N LEU A 103 0.02 12.71 8.06
CA LEU A 103 -0.04 13.40 9.34
C LEU A 103 1.08 14.44 9.49
N GLU A 104 2.32 14.05 9.22
CA GLU A 104 3.49 14.93 9.31
C GLU A 104 3.35 16.15 8.39
N GLU A 105 3.01 15.94 7.13
CA GLU A 105 2.79 17.03 6.16
C GLU A 105 1.68 17.99 6.63
N GLN A 106 0.58 17.49 7.18
CA GLN A 106 -0.51 18.33 7.65
C GLN A 106 -0.21 19.04 8.98
N VAL A 107 0.65 18.49 9.82
CA VAL A 107 1.18 19.20 11.00
C VAL A 107 2.06 20.38 10.55
N ILE A 108 2.91 20.20 9.56
CA ILE A 108 3.70 21.30 8.98
C ILE A 108 2.79 22.38 8.40
N VAL A 109 1.78 21.99 7.62
CA VAL A 109 0.78 22.95 7.07
C VAL A 109 0.09 23.73 8.19
N ARG A 110 -0.29 23.07 9.28
CA ARG A 110 -0.91 23.72 10.45
C ARG A 110 0.00 24.78 11.07
N VAL A 111 1.28 24.43 11.27
CA VAL A 111 2.28 25.32 11.89
C VAL A 111 2.61 26.51 10.99
N GLU A 112 2.82 26.28 9.69
CA GLU A 112 3.27 27.31 8.76
C GLU A 112 2.13 28.17 8.20
N LYS A 113 0.95 27.58 7.96
CA LYS A 113 -0.16 28.20 7.22
C LYS A 113 -1.43 28.37 8.04
N GLY A 114 -1.45 27.82 9.26
CA GLY A 114 -2.59 27.89 10.18
C GLY A 114 -3.62 26.79 10.03
N GLU A 115 -4.46 26.63 11.04
CA GLU A 115 -5.42 25.51 11.17
C GLU A 115 -6.41 25.43 10.00
N ARG A 116 -6.84 26.57 9.45
CA ARG A 116 -7.79 26.62 8.32
C ARG A 116 -7.24 26.05 7.02
N ARG A 117 -5.94 25.79 6.93
CA ARG A 117 -5.27 25.23 5.75
C ARG A 117 -5.04 23.73 5.84
N VAL A 118 -5.27 23.14 7.00
CA VAL A 118 -5.24 21.67 7.18
C VAL A 118 -6.31 21.02 6.31
N SER A 119 -5.96 19.93 5.65
CA SER A 119 -6.90 19.22 4.80
C SER A 119 -8.07 18.67 5.59
N PRO A 120 -9.34 18.87 5.17
CA PRO A 120 -10.49 18.21 5.80
C PRO A 120 -10.47 16.69 5.59
N PHE A 121 -9.65 16.20 4.68
CA PHE A 121 -9.43 14.77 4.42
C PHE A 121 -8.27 14.18 5.21
N LEU A 122 -7.64 14.94 6.13
CA LEU A 122 -6.52 14.43 6.93
C LEU A 122 -6.82 13.08 7.57
N VAL A 123 -7.94 12.98 8.26
CA VAL A 123 -8.30 11.76 9.00
C VAL A 123 -8.56 10.59 8.04
N PRO A 124 -9.44 10.69 7.04
CA PRO A 124 -9.59 9.62 6.04
C PRO A 124 -8.28 9.21 5.37
N MET A 125 -7.46 10.18 4.96
CA MET A 125 -6.19 9.91 4.27
C MET A 125 -5.16 9.17 5.13
N MET A 126 -5.19 9.33 6.45
CA MET A 126 -4.20 8.69 7.32
C MET A 126 -4.68 7.33 7.89
N MET A 127 -5.97 7.05 7.82
CA MET A 127 -6.55 5.82 8.34
C MET A 127 -6.43 4.70 7.31
N SER A 128 -5.89 3.57 7.70
CA SER A 128 -5.73 2.39 6.83
C SER A 128 -7.04 1.67 6.49
N ASN A 129 -8.17 2.14 7.01
CA ASN A 129 -9.49 1.53 6.85
C ASN A 129 -10.59 2.57 6.52
N ALA A 130 -10.21 3.70 5.96
CA ALA A 130 -11.16 4.76 5.57
C ALA A 130 -11.77 4.50 4.19
#